data_ef0ea4de2d0b1a96b79e910042a9a03f
#
_entry.id   ef0ea4de2d0b1a96b79e910042a9a03f
#
_cell.length_a   1.000
_cell.length_b   1.000
_cell.length_c   1.000
_cell.angle_alpha   90.00
_cell.angle_beta   90.00
_cell.angle_gamma   90.00
#
_symmetry.space_group_name_H-M   'P 1'
#
loop_
_entity.id
_entity.type
_entity.pdbx_description
1 polymer ?
#
loop_
_entity_poly.entity_id
_entity_poly.type
_entity_poly.pdbx_seq_one_letter_code
_entity_poly.pdbx_strand_id
1 'polypeptide(L)'
;NLDDFIYENYTVTVSKAKLEKVEVSYDGNVITNGEIGVGKSYVIKGYGNSENGVLYQFWVKDLSTNSWTMIRDYGETNSFNYTPTKAGKYLIGIHVKDKYSKENLDDFIYENYTVTVSKAKLEKVEVSYDGNVITNGEIGVGKSYVIKGYGNSENGVLYQFWVKDLSTNSWTMIRDYGETNSFNYTPTEAGKYLIGIHVKDKYSKENLDDFIYENYDVSISKAKLEKVEVSYNDNVITNGEIGVGKNYVIKGYGNSENGVLYQFWVKDLSTNSWTMIRDYGETNSFNYTPAKDGKYLIGIHVKDKYSKENLDDFIYENYTVTISKAKLEKVEVSYNGNVITNGEIGVGKSYVIKGYGNSANGVLYQFWVKDLSTNSWTMIKDYGETNSFNYTPAKDGKYLIGIHVKDKYSKENLDDFIYENYT
;
A
#
# COMPACT_ATOMS: atom_id res chain seq x y z
N ASN A 1 -31.47 -47.26 -94.66
CA ASN A 1 -30.96 -48.60 -94.28
C ASN A 1 -29.85 -48.42 -93.25
N LEU A 2 -30.15 -48.89 -92.05
CA LEU A 2 -29.32 -48.94 -90.88
C LEU A 2 -28.73 -50.37 -90.73
N ASP A 3 -28.00 -50.86 -91.73
CA ASP A 3 -27.71 -52.32 -91.79
C ASP A 3 -26.25 -52.69 -91.47
N ASP A 4 -25.41 -51.80 -90.97
CA ASP A 4 -24.03 -52.19 -90.49
C ASP A 4 -23.66 -51.42 -89.20
N PHE A 5 -23.92 -52.03 -88.06
CA PHE A 5 -23.33 -51.60 -86.82
C PHE A 5 -22.37 -52.68 -86.25
N ILE A 6 -21.13 -52.31 -86.05
CA ILE A 6 -20.18 -53.12 -85.31
C ILE A 6 -20.14 -52.57 -83.89
N TYR A 7 -20.42 -53.41 -82.92
CA TYR A 7 -20.27 -53.11 -81.53
C TYR A 7 -18.99 -53.83 -81.02
N GLU A 8 -18.08 -53.06 -80.49
CA GLU A 8 -16.96 -53.66 -79.81
C GLU A 8 -17.09 -53.43 -78.30
N ASN A 9 -16.82 -54.45 -77.53
CA ASN A 9 -16.84 -54.42 -76.05
C ASN A 9 -15.47 -53.99 -75.54
N TYR A 10 -15.44 -52.85 -74.89
CA TYR A 10 -14.25 -52.38 -74.16
C TYR A 10 -14.50 -52.50 -72.69
N THR A 11 -13.53 -53.05 -71.96
CA THR A 11 -13.51 -53.04 -70.48
C THR A 11 -12.65 -51.86 -70.06
N VAL A 12 -13.30 -50.88 -69.43
CA VAL A 12 -12.60 -49.76 -68.78
C VAL A 12 -12.35 -50.08 -67.33
N THR A 13 -11.12 -50.26 -66.96
CA THR A 13 -10.71 -50.46 -65.55
C THR A 13 -10.09 -49.21 -64.98
N VAL A 14 -10.45 -48.90 -63.71
CA VAL A 14 -9.79 -47.84 -62.96
C VAL A 14 -8.60 -48.46 -62.20
N SER A 15 -7.43 -47.89 -62.35
CA SER A 15 -6.26 -48.35 -61.60
C SER A 15 -6.46 -48.09 -60.11
N LYS A 16 -5.85 -48.92 -59.27
CA LYS A 16 -5.87 -48.72 -57.81
C LYS A 16 -4.57 -48.04 -57.36
N ALA A 17 -4.74 -47.05 -56.48
CA ALA A 17 -3.58 -46.47 -55.84
C ALA A 17 -2.94 -47.43 -54.84
N LYS A 18 -1.61 -47.41 -54.78
CA LYS A 18 -0.82 -48.13 -53.78
C LYS A 18 -0.03 -47.12 -52.94
N LEU A 19 -0.04 -47.28 -51.63
CA LEU A 19 0.75 -46.53 -50.68
C LEU A 19 2.02 -47.31 -50.34
N GLU A 20 3.18 -46.79 -50.67
CA GLU A 20 4.46 -47.43 -50.48
C GLU A 20 5.07 -47.16 -49.11
N LYS A 21 4.86 -45.93 -48.61
CA LYS A 21 5.49 -45.46 -47.38
C LYS A 21 4.74 -44.29 -46.76
N VAL A 22 4.75 -44.22 -45.43
CA VAL A 22 4.37 -43.05 -44.64
C VAL A 22 5.61 -42.61 -43.85
N GLU A 23 5.86 -41.31 -43.81
CA GLU A 23 6.89 -40.70 -43.00
C GLU A 23 6.30 -39.63 -42.11
N VAL A 24 6.79 -39.55 -40.87
CA VAL A 24 6.57 -38.42 -39.96
C VAL A 24 7.92 -37.78 -39.72
N SER A 25 8.02 -36.48 -39.95
CA SER A 25 9.27 -35.74 -39.79
C SER A 25 9.08 -34.47 -38.96
N TYR A 26 10.13 -34.02 -38.26
CA TYR A 26 10.22 -32.78 -37.54
C TYR A 26 11.49 -32.05 -37.93
N ASP A 27 11.35 -30.77 -38.34
CA ASP A 27 12.45 -29.91 -38.78
C ASP A 27 13.36 -30.61 -39.84
N GLY A 28 12.72 -31.32 -40.81
CA GLY A 28 13.36 -32.04 -41.89
C GLY A 28 13.93 -33.42 -41.54
N ASN A 29 13.93 -33.83 -40.28
CA ASN A 29 14.42 -35.13 -39.80
C ASN A 29 13.28 -36.14 -39.65
N VAL A 30 13.41 -37.32 -40.28
CA VAL A 30 12.43 -38.38 -40.16
C VAL A 30 12.48 -39.03 -38.76
N ILE A 31 11.32 -39.19 -38.15
CA ILE A 31 11.17 -39.83 -36.84
C ILE A 31 11.15 -41.34 -37.06
N THR A 32 12.18 -42.05 -36.56
CA THR A 32 12.35 -43.49 -36.72
C THR A 32 12.09 -44.30 -35.42
N ASN A 33 12.09 -43.59 -34.26
CA ASN A 33 11.88 -44.23 -32.96
C ASN A 33 10.40 -44.30 -32.54
N GLY A 34 9.49 -43.72 -33.34
CA GLY A 34 8.08 -43.64 -33.04
C GLY A 34 7.71 -42.73 -31.89
N GLU A 35 8.61 -41.81 -31.48
CA GLU A 35 8.37 -40.85 -30.40
C GLU A 35 8.22 -39.43 -30.94
N ILE A 36 7.13 -38.78 -30.59
CA ILE A 36 6.84 -37.39 -30.96
C ILE A 36 6.39 -36.59 -29.72
N GLY A 37 6.62 -35.28 -29.72
CA GLY A 37 6.30 -34.39 -28.60
C GLY A 37 4.97 -33.63 -28.78
N VAL A 38 4.25 -33.42 -27.71
CA VAL A 38 3.09 -32.52 -27.68
C VAL A 38 3.55 -31.11 -28.07
N GLY A 39 2.73 -30.39 -28.83
CA GLY A 39 2.94 -28.97 -29.19
C GLY A 39 3.90 -28.74 -30.36
N LYS A 40 4.64 -29.75 -30.81
CA LYS A 40 5.51 -29.66 -31.98
C LYS A 40 4.73 -29.94 -33.26
N SER A 41 5.00 -29.24 -34.34
CA SER A 41 4.37 -29.44 -35.66
C SER A 41 5.19 -30.44 -36.49
N TYR A 42 4.63 -31.61 -36.76
CA TYR A 42 5.24 -32.69 -37.55
C TYR A 42 4.65 -32.70 -38.95
N VAL A 43 5.49 -32.95 -39.97
CA VAL A 43 5.04 -33.23 -41.33
C VAL A 43 4.77 -34.72 -41.49
N ILE A 44 3.50 -35.11 -41.71
CA ILE A 44 3.11 -36.43 -42.11
C ILE A 44 3.11 -36.46 -43.65
N LYS A 45 3.84 -37.39 -44.28
CA LYS A 45 3.97 -37.47 -45.74
C LYS A 45 3.75 -38.89 -46.24
N GLY A 46 2.92 -39.04 -47.26
CA GLY A 46 2.67 -40.30 -47.97
C GLY A 46 3.39 -40.36 -49.29
N TYR A 47 3.84 -41.56 -49.65
CA TYR A 47 4.43 -41.85 -50.93
C TYR A 47 3.55 -42.91 -51.61
N GLY A 48 2.64 -42.46 -52.43
CA GLY A 48 1.70 -43.31 -53.20
C GLY A 48 1.92 -43.23 -54.66
N ASN A 49 1.50 -44.30 -55.36
CA ASN A 49 1.62 -44.42 -56.80
C ASN A 49 0.27 -44.88 -57.39
N SER A 50 -0.10 -44.31 -58.53
CA SER A 50 -1.24 -44.67 -59.35
C SER A 50 -1.12 -44.10 -60.77
N GLU A 51 -1.67 -44.73 -61.79
CA GLU A 51 -1.61 -44.29 -63.17
C GLU A 51 -2.29 -42.92 -63.41
N ASN A 52 -3.33 -42.62 -62.66
CA ASN A 52 -4.16 -41.43 -62.84
C ASN A 52 -3.93 -40.33 -61.79
N GLY A 53 -2.99 -40.56 -60.89
CA GLY A 53 -2.74 -39.69 -59.75
C GLY A 53 -3.41 -40.17 -58.46
N VAL A 54 -2.77 -39.83 -57.34
CA VAL A 54 -3.16 -40.32 -56.00
C VAL A 54 -3.84 -39.21 -55.20
N LEU A 55 -4.95 -39.56 -54.59
CA LEU A 55 -5.57 -38.72 -53.54
C LEU A 55 -5.21 -39.29 -52.17
N TYR A 56 -4.80 -38.41 -51.24
CA TYR A 56 -4.35 -38.72 -49.87
C TYR A 56 -5.34 -38.17 -48.83
N GLN A 57 -5.69 -39.04 -47.86
CA GLN A 57 -6.50 -38.70 -46.70
C GLN A 57 -5.73 -39.05 -45.44
N PHE A 58 -5.70 -38.14 -44.43
CA PHE A 58 -4.87 -38.27 -43.25
C PHE A 58 -5.69 -38.57 -42.01
N TRP A 59 -5.26 -39.53 -41.20
CA TRP A 59 -5.97 -40.06 -40.04
C TRP A 59 -5.07 -40.20 -38.83
N VAL A 60 -5.66 -39.94 -37.64
CA VAL A 60 -5.08 -40.25 -36.35
C VAL A 60 -6.06 -41.04 -35.50
N LYS A 61 -5.61 -42.11 -34.90
CA LYS A 61 -6.38 -42.91 -33.94
C LYS A 61 -5.76 -42.77 -32.55
N ASP A 62 -6.54 -42.32 -31.58
CA ASP A 62 -6.19 -42.40 -30.17
C ASP A 62 -6.41 -43.85 -29.70
N LEU A 63 -5.34 -44.55 -29.31
CA LEU A 63 -5.40 -45.95 -28.87
C LEU A 63 -6.00 -46.11 -27.47
N SER A 64 -6.05 -45.04 -26.67
CA SER A 64 -6.66 -45.07 -25.33
C SER A 64 -8.20 -45.03 -25.38
N THR A 65 -8.74 -44.28 -26.31
CA THR A 65 -10.20 -44.16 -26.54
C THR A 65 -10.70 -45.02 -27.68
N ASN A 66 -9.79 -45.62 -28.42
CA ASN A 66 -10.03 -46.39 -29.67
C ASN A 66 -10.75 -45.54 -30.77
N SER A 67 -10.65 -44.21 -30.72
CA SER A 67 -11.34 -43.30 -31.60
C SER A 67 -10.48 -42.86 -32.77
N TRP A 68 -11.05 -42.91 -33.99
CA TRP A 68 -10.44 -42.36 -35.19
C TRP A 68 -10.84 -40.89 -35.40
N THR A 69 -9.89 -40.09 -35.80
CA THR A 69 -10.10 -38.69 -36.23
C THR A 69 -9.50 -38.50 -37.61
N MET A 70 -10.33 -38.14 -38.58
CA MET A 70 -9.85 -37.67 -39.89
C MET A 70 -9.33 -36.23 -39.71
N ILE A 71 -8.02 -36.04 -39.95
CA ILE A 71 -7.38 -34.73 -39.81
C ILE A 71 -7.32 -33.96 -41.14
N ARG A 72 -7.41 -34.67 -42.28
CA ARG A 72 -7.63 -34.06 -43.59
C ARG A 72 -8.28 -35.07 -44.53
N ASP A 73 -9.31 -34.64 -45.26
CA ASP A 73 -10.00 -35.44 -46.28
C ASP A 73 -9.17 -35.52 -47.57
N TYR A 74 -9.60 -36.41 -48.49
CA TYR A 74 -8.92 -36.69 -49.75
C TYR A 74 -8.54 -35.43 -50.55
N GLY A 75 -7.27 -35.33 -50.91
CA GLY A 75 -6.69 -34.29 -51.74
C GLY A 75 -5.41 -34.74 -52.44
N GLU A 76 -4.97 -33.99 -53.44
CA GLU A 76 -3.79 -34.32 -54.21
C GLU A 76 -2.45 -34.08 -53.44
N THR A 77 -2.50 -33.27 -52.38
CA THR A 77 -1.28 -32.98 -51.59
C THR A 77 -0.93 -34.17 -50.71
N ASN A 78 0.30 -34.69 -50.86
CA ASN A 78 0.74 -35.89 -50.17
C ASN A 78 1.33 -35.65 -48.76
N SER A 79 1.21 -34.45 -48.22
CA SER A 79 1.72 -34.12 -46.88
C SER A 79 0.74 -33.25 -46.10
N PHE A 80 0.81 -33.33 -44.75
CA PHE A 80 0.00 -32.59 -43.80
C PHE A 80 0.79 -32.24 -42.53
N ASN A 81 0.64 -31.04 -42.03
CA ASN A 81 1.24 -30.64 -40.76
C ASN A 81 0.32 -31.03 -39.60
N TYR A 82 0.79 -31.87 -38.71
CA TYR A 82 0.07 -32.37 -37.52
C TYR A 82 0.76 -31.92 -36.23
N THR A 83 -0.01 -31.32 -35.32
CA THR A 83 0.49 -30.90 -34.01
C THR A 83 -0.29 -31.65 -32.92
N PRO A 84 0.32 -32.67 -32.27
CA PRO A 84 -0.34 -33.39 -31.19
C PRO A 84 -0.60 -32.43 -30.00
N THR A 85 -1.80 -32.49 -29.44
CA THR A 85 -2.22 -31.66 -28.28
C THR A 85 -2.28 -32.43 -26.96
N LYS A 86 -2.14 -33.80 -27.03
CA LYS A 86 -2.25 -34.67 -25.85
C LYS A 86 -1.21 -35.78 -25.92
N ALA A 87 -0.61 -36.08 -24.77
CA ALA A 87 0.23 -37.29 -24.63
C ALA A 87 -0.61 -38.56 -24.74
N GLY A 88 -0.02 -39.61 -25.25
CA GLY A 88 -0.68 -40.90 -25.41
C GLY A 88 -0.06 -41.75 -26.50
N LYS A 89 -0.69 -42.89 -26.81
CA LYS A 89 -0.33 -43.78 -27.92
C LYS A 89 -1.32 -43.61 -29.06
N TYR A 90 -0.79 -43.39 -30.25
CA TYR A 90 -1.57 -43.12 -31.45
C TYR A 90 -1.14 -43.97 -32.63
N LEU A 91 -2.08 -44.28 -33.53
CA LEU A 91 -1.77 -44.63 -34.90
C LEU A 91 -1.89 -43.38 -35.75
N ILE A 92 -0.87 -43.09 -36.52
CA ILE A 92 -0.88 -42.02 -37.52
C ILE A 92 -0.77 -42.67 -38.88
N GLY A 93 -1.63 -42.30 -39.80
CA GLY A 93 -1.59 -42.92 -41.09
C GLY A 93 -2.31 -42.17 -42.19
N ILE A 94 -2.20 -42.77 -43.35
CA ILE A 94 -2.68 -42.23 -44.60
C ILE A 94 -3.48 -43.29 -45.33
N HIS A 95 -4.65 -42.94 -45.84
CA HIS A 95 -5.40 -43.63 -46.85
C HIS A 95 -5.11 -43.03 -48.23
N VAL A 96 -5.04 -43.85 -49.23
CA VAL A 96 -4.93 -43.41 -50.63
C VAL A 96 -5.97 -44.03 -51.52
N LYS A 97 -6.33 -43.30 -52.57
CA LYS A 97 -7.11 -43.81 -53.67
C LYS A 97 -6.68 -43.18 -54.99
N ASP A 98 -6.91 -43.92 -56.12
CA ASP A 98 -6.79 -43.37 -57.44
C ASP A 98 -7.74 -42.21 -57.65
N LYS A 99 -7.36 -41.19 -58.41
CA LYS A 99 -8.18 -40.00 -58.63
C LYS A 99 -9.59 -40.32 -59.20
N TYR A 100 -9.71 -41.37 -59.95
CA TYR A 100 -10.98 -41.82 -60.57
C TYR A 100 -11.61 -43.01 -59.85
N SER A 101 -10.97 -43.55 -58.80
CA SER A 101 -11.56 -44.63 -57.99
C SER A 101 -12.87 -44.21 -57.32
N LYS A 102 -13.91 -45.02 -57.45
CA LYS A 102 -15.18 -44.87 -56.76
C LYS A 102 -15.21 -45.54 -55.39
N GLU A 103 -14.15 -46.27 -55.06
CA GLU A 103 -13.99 -46.91 -53.75
C GLU A 103 -13.66 -45.85 -52.68
N ASN A 104 -14.04 -46.18 -51.45
CA ASN A 104 -13.75 -45.30 -50.33
C ASN A 104 -12.27 -45.23 -50.01
N LEU A 105 -11.48 -46.27 -50.26
CA LEU A 105 -10.05 -46.29 -50.20
C LEU A 105 -9.50 -47.44 -51.06
N ASP A 106 -8.27 -47.29 -51.59
CA ASP A 106 -7.60 -48.34 -52.33
C ASP A 106 -6.53 -49.02 -51.49
N ASP A 107 -5.77 -48.25 -50.69
CA ASP A 107 -4.70 -48.76 -49.83
C ASP A 107 -4.44 -47.82 -48.61
N PHE A 108 -3.78 -48.30 -47.56
CA PHE A 108 -3.46 -47.56 -46.38
C PHE A 108 -2.23 -48.08 -45.64
N ILE A 109 -1.56 -47.18 -44.91
CA ILE A 109 -0.52 -47.53 -43.94
C ILE A 109 -0.80 -46.76 -42.66
N TYR A 110 -0.67 -47.45 -41.49
CA TYR A 110 -0.71 -46.86 -40.16
C TYR A 110 0.57 -47.20 -39.41
N GLU A 111 1.14 -46.19 -38.73
CA GLU A 111 2.30 -46.39 -37.88
C GLU A 111 2.04 -45.94 -36.46
N ASN A 112 2.70 -46.61 -35.50
CA ASN A 112 2.55 -46.34 -34.07
C ASN A 112 3.44 -45.19 -33.65
N TYR A 113 2.86 -44.20 -32.94
CA TYR A 113 3.60 -43.13 -32.32
C TYR A 113 3.22 -42.99 -30.84
N THR A 114 4.23 -42.76 -29.98
CA THR A 114 4.06 -42.38 -28.60
C THR A 114 4.26 -40.88 -28.51
N VAL A 115 3.21 -40.19 -28.15
CA VAL A 115 3.24 -38.75 -27.93
C VAL A 115 3.57 -38.46 -26.48
N THR A 116 4.65 -37.79 -26.21
CA THR A 116 5.11 -37.44 -24.86
C THR A 116 4.98 -35.92 -24.59
N VAL A 117 4.85 -35.58 -23.31
CA VAL A 117 4.97 -34.16 -22.86
C VAL A 117 6.34 -34.02 -22.25
N SER A 118 7.06 -33.00 -22.68
CA SER A 118 8.30 -32.57 -22.05
C SER A 118 8.03 -32.13 -20.61
N LYS A 119 8.96 -32.32 -19.70
CA LYS A 119 8.88 -31.78 -18.34
C LYS A 119 9.66 -30.49 -18.27
N ALA A 120 9.06 -29.49 -17.62
CA ALA A 120 9.77 -28.27 -17.31
C ALA A 120 10.79 -28.52 -16.19
N LYS A 121 11.93 -27.85 -16.29
CA LYS A 121 12.95 -27.82 -15.26
C LYS A 121 13.17 -26.38 -14.80
N LEU A 122 13.22 -26.17 -13.50
CA LEU A 122 13.55 -24.88 -12.89
C LEU A 122 15.03 -24.87 -12.51
N GLU A 123 15.79 -23.99 -13.12
CA GLU A 123 17.25 -23.88 -12.92
C GLU A 123 17.61 -22.99 -11.75
N LYS A 124 16.83 -21.90 -11.56
CA LYS A 124 17.14 -20.87 -10.58
C LYS A 124 15.90 -20.08 -10.18
N VAL A 125 15.87 -19.64 -8.92
CA VAL A 125 14.97 -18.59 -8.40
C VAL A 125 15.82 -17.41 -7.94
N GLU A 126 15.41 -16.20 -8.23
CA GLU A 126 16.02 -14.98 -7.73
C GLU A 126 14.96 -14.10 -7.07
N VAL A 127 15.34 -13.49 -5.95
CA VAL A 127 14.61 -12.40 -5.32
C VAL A 127 15.48 -11.15 -5.40
N SER A 128 14.92 -10.05 -5.93
CA SER A 128 15.67 -8.81 -6.09
C SER A 128 14.87 -7.60 -5.61
N TYR A 129 15.61 -6.56 -5.18
CA TYR A 129 15.06 -5.27 -4.77
C TYR A 129 15.83 -4.16 -5.49
N ASP A 130 15.11 -3.27 -6.15
CA ASP A 130 15.68 -2.16 -6.94
C ASP A 130 16.81 -2.60 -7.89
N GLY A 131 16.58 -3.74 -8.58
CA GLY A 131 17.51 -4.35 -9.53
C GLY A 131 18.66 -5.16 -8.91
N ASN A 132 18.83 -5.15 -7.59
CA ASN A 132 19.88 -5.90 -6.90
C ASN A 132 19.35 -7.24 -6.38
N VAL A 133 20.04 -8.34 -6.71
CA VAL A 133 19.70 -9.68 -6.23
C VAL A 133 20.04 -9.81 -4.74
N ILE A 134 19.09 -10.31 -3.96
CA ILE A 134 19.27 -10.60 -2.54
C ILE A 134 19.98 -11.95 -2.39
N THR A 135 21.18 -11.94 -1.85
CA THR A 135 22.01 -13.13 -1.67
C THR A 135 22.19 -13.58 -0.23
N ASN A 136 21.86 -12.70 0.73
CA ASN A 136 21.97 -12.96 2.17
C ASN A 136 20.69 -13.55 2.79
N GLY A 137 19.61 -13.70 1.99
CA GLY A 137 18.32 -14.19 2.47
C GLY A 137 17.56 -13.21 3.37
N GLU A 138 17.96 -11.94 3.45
CA GLU A 138 17.32 -10.94 4.29
C GLU A 138 16.47 -9.96 3.45
N ILE A 139 15.21 -9.81 3.79
CA ILE A 139 14.27 -8.89 3.14
C ILE A 139 13.47 -8.10 4.18
N GLY A 140 12.99 -6.91 3.81
CA GLY A 140 12.26 -6.00 4.72
C GLY A 140 10.75 -6.01 4.46
N VAL A 141 9.97 -5.90 5.53
CA VAL A 141 8.52 -5.66 5.44
C VAL A 141 8.27 -4.34 4.69
N GLY A 142 7.22 -4.33 3.86
CA GLY A 142 6.76 -3.15 3.14
C GLY A 142 7.50 -2.82 1.86
N LYS A 143 8.63 -3.47 1.58
CA LYS A 143 9.37 -3.31 0.32
C LYS A 143 8.85 -4.27 -0.74
N SER A 144 8.77 -3.82 -1.99
CA SER A 144 8.32 -4.66 -3.12
C SER A 144 9.52 -5.34 -3.78
N TYR A 145 9.58 -6.67 -3.66
CA TYR A 145 10.63 -7.51 -4.24
C TYR A 145 10.14 -8.17 -5.52
N VAL A 146 11.03 -8.30 -6.51
CA VAL A 146 10.77 -9.10 -7.70
C VAL A 146 11.25 -10.52 -7.46
N ILE A 147 10.33 -11.50 -7.41
CA ILE A 147 10.64 -12.93 -7.43
C ILE A 147 10.66 -13.37 -8.89
N LYS A 148 11.75 -13.99 -9.37
CA LYS A 148 11.93 -14.40 -10.76
C LYS A 148 12.43 -15.83 -10.87
N GLY A 149 11.76 -16.64 -11.70
CA GLY A 149 12.16 -18.01 -12.04
C GLY A 149 12.85 -18.10 -13.39
N TYR A 150 13.83 -18.98 -13.49
CA TYR A 150 14.51 -19.33 -14.72
C TYR A 150 14.28 -20.81 -15.00
N GLY A 151 13.24 -21.08 -15.78
CA GLY A 151 12.85 -22.43 -16.15
C GLY A 151 13.02 -22.69 -17.64
N ASN A 152 13.18 -23.95 -17.99
CA ASN A 152 13.32 -24.42 -19.36
C ASN A 152 12.36 -25.58 -19.63
N SER A 153 11.72 -25.57 -20.80
CA SER A 153 10.89 -26.64 -21.35
C SER A 153 10.79 -26.51 -22.87
N GLU A 154 10.59 -27.62 -23.56
CA GLU A 154 10.46 -27.62 -25.03
C GLU A 154 9.24 -26.86 -25.56
N ASN A 155 8.15 -26.80 -24.78
CA ASN A 155 6.88 -26.18 -25.21
C ASN A 155 6.55 -24.87 -24.49
N GLY A 156 7.48 -24.37 -23.67
CA GLY A 156 7.26 -23.21 -22.82
C GLY A 156 6.91 -23.61 -21.38
N VAL A 157 7.28 -22.75 -20.46
CA VAL A 157 7.17 -22.96 -19.01
C VAL A 157 6.03 -22.15 -18.44
N LEU A 158 5.20 -22.78 -17.62
CA LEU A 158 4.25 -22.10 -16.74
C LEU A 158 4.84 -22.03 -15.35
N TYR A 159 4.73 -20.84 -14.71
CA TYR A 159 5.27 -20.51 -13.39
C TYR A 159 4.15 -20.25 -12.40
N GLN A 160 4.26 -20.83 -11.20
CA GLN A 160 3.37 -20.61 -10.06
C GLN A 160 4.20 -20.18 -8.85
N PHE A 161 3.75 -19.14 -8.13
CA PHE A 161 4.53 -18.53 -7.05
C PHE A 161 3.92 -18.83 -5.68
N TRP A 162 4.78 -19.19 -4.74
CA TRP A 162 4.39 -19.63 -3.40
C TRP A 162 5.23 -18.97 -2.31
N VAL A 163 4.57 -18.73 -1.18
CA VAL A 163 5.21 -18.34 0.07
C VAL A 163 4.73 -19.24 1.19
N LYS A 164 5.66 -19.76 2.00
CA LYS A 164 5.35 -20.51 3.21
C LYS A 164 5.82 -19.73 4.43
N ASP A 165 4.92 -19.46 5.35
CA ASP A 165 5.26 -19.00 6.69
C ASP A 165 5.75 -20.20 7.52
N LEU A 166 7.00 -20.16 7.98
CA LEU A 166 7.61 -21.24 8.76
C LEU A 166 7.13 -21.26 10.21
N SER A 167 6.58 -20.16 10.74
CA SER A 167 6.04 -20.12 12.10
C SER A 167 4.70 -20.84 12.21
N THR A 168 3.83 -20.66 11.21
CA THR A 168 2.51 -21.28 11.14
C THR A 168 2.52 -22.58 10.33
N ASN A 169 3.62 -22.87 9.62
CA ASN A 169 3.78 -23.96 8.65
C ASN A 169 2.77 -23.88 7.48
N SER A 170 2.21 -22.72 7.20
CA SER A 170 1.15 -22.50 6.20
C SER A 170 1.71 -22.07 4.85
N TRP A 171 1.22 -22.71 3.77
CA TRP A 171 1.50 -22.32 2.40
C TRP A 171 0.45 -21.34 1.87
N THR A 172 0.90 -20.31 1.19
CA THR A 172 0.07 -19.37 0.45
C THR A 172 0.51 -19.30 -0.99
N MET A 173 -0.40 -19.62 -1.90
CA MET A 173 -0.19 -19.40 -3.33
C MET A 173 -0.41 -17.91 -3.60
N ILE A 174 0.64 -17.21 -4.03
CA ILE A 174 0.59 -15.78 -4.32
C ILE A 174 0.27 -15.47 -5.78
N ARG A 175 0.54 -16.42 -6.68
CA ARG A 175 0.08 -16.40 -8.07
C ARG A 175 0.02 -17.81 -8.65
N ASP A 176 -1.09 -18.12 -9.32
CA ASP A 176 -1.28 -19.40 -10.02
C ASP A 176 -0.52 -19.43 -11.36
N TYR A 177 -0.47 -20.63 -11.99
CA TYR A 177 0.28 -20.90 -13.20
C TYR A 177 0.02 -19.88 -14.32
N GLY A 178 1.09 -19.32 -14.86
CA GLY A 178 1.11 -18.41 -16.00
C GLY A 178 2.45 -18.38 -16.70
N GLU A 179 2.50 -17.80 -17.90
CA GLU A 179 3.70 -17.73 -18.73
C GLU A 179 4.74 -16.71 -18.23
N THR A 180 4.31 -15.73 -17.40
CA THR A 180 5.22 -14.72 -16.85
C THR A 180 6.09 -15.31 -15.76
N ASN A 181 7.40 -15.24 -15.92
CA ASN A 181 8.39 -15.84 -15.02
C ASN A 181 8.76 -14.99 -13.79
N SER A 182 8.08 -13.87 -13.54
CA SER A 182 8.35 -12.99 -12.42
C SER A 182 7.06 -12.49 -11.74
N PHE A 183 7.18 -12.15 -10.45
CA PHE A 183 6.09 -11.63 -9.63
C PHE A 183 6.62 -10.63 -8.60
N ASN A 184 5.88 -9.53 -8.39
CA ASN A 184 6.19 -8.54 -7.35
C ASN A 184 5.55 -8.99 -6.02
N TYR A 185 6.38 -9.23 -5.01
CA TYR A 185 5.97 -9.63 -3.67
C TYR A 185 6.34 -8.57 -2.64
N THR A 186 5.39 -8.18 -1.80
CA THR A 186 5.61 -7.24 -0.69
C THR A 186 5.25 -7.93 0.62
N PRO A 187 6.24 -8.33 1.44
CA PRO A 187 5.98 -8.90 2.75
C PRO A 187 5.26 -7.89 3.65
N THR A 188 4.24 -8.32 4.35
CA THR A 188 3.47 -7.49 5.30
C THR A 188 3.78 -7.79 6.76
N GLU A 189 4.47 -8.91 7.03
CA GLU A 189 4.79 -9.36 8.39
C GLU A 189 6.22 -9.87 8.48
N ALA A 190 6.88 -9.60 9.61
CA ALA A 190 8.19 -10.14 9.91
C ALA A 190 8.10 -11.64 10.24
N GLY A 191 9.15 -12.38 9.93
CA GLY A 191 9.20 -13.83 10.20
C GLY A 191 10.16 -14.55 9.30
N LYS A 192 10.12 -15.88 9.36
CA LYS A 192 10.91 -16.76 8.49
C LYS A 192 10.01 -17.40 7.45
N TYR A 193 10.39 -17.28 6.20
CA TYR A 193 9.59 -17.72 5.07
C TYR A 193 10.40 -18.58 4.09
N LEU A 194 9.72 -19.52 3.43
CA LEU A 194 10.19 -20.06 2.17
C LEU A 194 9.49 -19.30 1.04
N ILE A 195 10.26 -18.79 0.11
CA ILE A 195 9.76 -18.20 -1.13
C ILE A 195 10.18 -19.11 -2.27
N GLY A 196 9.25 -19.43 -3.13
CA GLY A 196 9.58 -20.33 -4.23
C GLY A 196 8.64 -20.34 -5.39
N ILE A 197 9.06 -21.11 -6.37
CA ILE A 197 8.37 -21.23 -7.65
C ILE A 197 8.20 -22.69 -7.98
N HIS A 198 6.99 -23.06 -8.42
CA HIS A 198 6.68 -24.28 -9.13
C HIS A 198 6.67 -24.01 -10.63
N VAL A 199 7.13 -24.96 -11.41
CA VAL A 199 7.05 -24.91 -12.87
C VAL A 199 6.46 -26.18 -13.45
N LYS A 200 5.81 -26.02 -14.60
CA LYS A 200 5.40 -27.14 -15.45
C LYS A 200 5.46 -26.77 -16.92
N ASP A 201 5.63 -27.77 -17.78
CA ASP A 201 5.47 -27.61 -19.22
C ASP A 201 4.05 -27.13 -19.56
N LYS A 202 3.89 -26.32 -20.57
CA LYS A 202 2.59 -25.74 -21.00
C LYS A 202 1.53 -26.81 -21.26
N TYR A 203 1.94 -28.01 -21.71
CA TYR A 203 1.03 -29.12 -21.98
C TYR A 203 1.02 -30.21 -20.89
N SER A 204 1.81 -30.05 -19.81
CA SER A 204 1.82 -30.96 -18.68
C SER A 204 0.48 -30.96 -17.96
N LYS A 205 -0.05 -32.14 -17.67
CA LYS A 205 -1.25 -32.34 -16.85
C LYS A 205 -0.94 -32.59 -15.38
N GLU A 206 0.35 -32.76 -15.09
CA GLU A 206 0.82 -32.88 -13.71
C GLU A 206 0.57 -31.57 -12.92
N ASN A 207 0.45 -31.71 -11.63
CA ASN A 207 0.30 -30.55 -10.76
C ASN A 207 1.54 -29.67 -10.76
N LEU A 208 2.73 -30.26 -10.90
CA LEU A 208 4.00 -29.60 -11.09
C LEU A 208 5.00 -30.54 -11.72
N ASP A 209 6.00 -30.00 -12.45
CA ASP A 209 7.12 -30.79 -13.00
C ASP A 209 8.38 -30.63 -12.14
N ASP A 210 8.66 -29.41 -11.65
CA ASP A 210 9.83 -29.09 -10.83
C ASP A 210 9.59 -27.85 -9.95
N PHE A 211 10.42 -27.66 -8.89
CA PHE A 211 10.31 -26.53 -7.98
C PHE A 211 11.63 -26.20 -7.30
N ILE A 212 11.76 -24.94 -6.89
CA ILE A 212 12.82 -24.46 -5.99
C ILE A 212 12.18 -23.58 -4.91
N TYR A 213 12.62 -23.77 -3.66
CA TYR A 213 12.29 -22.93 -2.51
C TYR A 213 13.57 -22.41 -1.86
N GLU A 214 13.55 -21.14 -1.49
CA GLU A 214 14.65 -20.50 -0.79
C GLU A 214 14.18 -19.84 0.51
N ASN A 215 15.05 -19.85 1.53
CA ASN A 215 14.76 -19.28 2.84
C ASN A 215 14.99 -17.76 2.85
N TYR A 216 14.02 -17.02 3.43
CA TYR A 216 14.13 -15.58 3.66
C TYR A 216 13.74 -15.22 5.09
N ASP A 217 14.57 -14.41 5.73
CA ASP A 217 14.27 -13.75 7.00
C ASP A 217 13.69 -12.36 6.71
N VAL A 218 12.42 -12.18 7.01
CA VAL A 218 11.72 -10.92 6.82
C VAL A 218 11.78 -10.12 8.11
N SER A 219 12.39 -8.95 8.08
CA SER A 219 12.53 -8.06 9.24
C SER A 219 11.70 -6.77 9.09
N ILE A 220 11.38 -6.15 10.22
CA ILE A 220 10.79 -4.81 10.27
C ILE A 220 11.91 -3.86 10.69
N SER A 221 12.07 -2.77 9.95
CA SER A 221 12.92 -1.67 10.36
C SER A 221 12.34 -1.02 11.61
N LYS A 222 13.21 -0.58 12.53
CA LYS A 222 12.77 0.18 13.70
C LYS A 222 12.84 1.68 13.39
N ALA A 223 11.80 2.40 13.77
CA ALA A 223 11.84 3.85 13.70
C ALA A 223 12.79 4.41 14.75
N LYS A 224 13.51 5.46 14.39
CA LYS A 224 14.37 6.23 15.28
C LYS A 224 13.87 7.66 15.31
N LEU A 225 13.76 8.22 16.52
CA LEU A 225 13.43 9.63 16.73
C LEU A 225 14.73 10.42 16.97
N GLU A 226 15.03 11.34 16.07
CA GLU A 226 16.28 12.12 16.14
C GLU A 226 16.11 13.37 16.99
N LYS A 227 14.92 14.00 16.95
CA LYS A 227 14.69 15.30 17.59
C LYS A 227 13.21 15.53 17.87
N VAL A 228 12.92 16.24 18.94
CA VAL A 228 11.61 16.85 19.24
C VAL A 228 11.80 18.36 19.33
N GLU A 229 10.91 19.12 18.76
CA GLU A 229 10.86 20.58 18.84
C GLU A 229 9.49 21.04 19.33
N VAL A 230 9.48 22.06 20.18
CA VAL A 230 8.29 22.84 20.55
C VAL A 230 8.49 24.26 20.05
N SER A 231 7.56 24.79 19.28
CA SER A 231 7.66 26.14 18.71
C SER A 231 6.39 26.96 18.95
N TYR A 232 6.54 28.29 18.96
CA TYR A 232 5.46 29.26 19.04
C TYR A 232 5.68 30.34 17.96
N ASN A 233 4.71 30.56 17.09
CA ASN A 233 4.83 31.46 15.94
C ASN A 233 6.14 31.24 15.16
N ASP A 234 6.42 29.96 14.80
CA ASP A 234 7.59 29.50 14.07
C ASP A 234 8.94 29.65 14.79
N ASN A 235 8.96 30.16 16.03
CA ASN A 235 10.16 30.25 16.83
C ASN A 235 10.28 29.04 17.77
N VAL A 236 11.38 28.30 17.65
CA VAL A 236 11.67 27.15 18.51
C VAL A 236 11.97 27.60 19.93
N ILE A 237 11.33 26.97 20.91
CA ILE A 237 11.54 27.20 22.34
C ILE A 237 12.78 26.42 22.80
N THR A 238 13.82 27.13 23.15
CA THR A 238 15.13 26.53 23.58
C THR A 238 15.38 26.62 25.08
N ASN A 239 14.63 27.49 25.79
CA ASN A 239 14.77 27.70 27.23
C ASN A 239 13.85 26.81 28.09
N GLY A 240 13.04 25.96 27.45
CA GLY A 240 12.09 25.09 28.15
C GLY A 240 10.92 25.82 28.83
N GLU A 241 10.67 27.10 28.50
CA GLU A 241 9.59 27.90 29.10
C GLU A 241 8.45 28.14 28.10
N ILE A 242 7.22 27.78 28.46
CA ILE A 242 6.01 27.97 27.68
C ILE A 242 4.90 28.59 28.53
N GLY A 243 3.98 29.29 27.91
CA GLY A 243 2.88 30.01 28.61
C GLY A 243 1.55 29.28 28.54
N VAL A 244 0.76 29.33 29.61
CA VAL A 244 -0.63 28.87 29.60
C VAL A 244 -1.43 29.60 28.52
N GLY A 245 -2.31 28.90 27.84
CA GLY A 245 -3.25 29.44 26.86
C GLY A 245 -2.68 29.75 25.49
N LYS A 246 -1.35 29.60 25.29
CA LYS A 246 -0.74 29.80 23.99
C LYS A 246 -0.71 28.46 23.22
N ASN A 247 -0.93 28.53 21.92
CA ASN A 247 -0.90 27.34 21.05
C ASN A 247 0.52 27.09 20.52
N TYR A 248 1.12 25.99 20.95
CA TYR A 248 2.45 25.55 20.55
C TYR A 248 2.36 24.42 19.53
N VAL A 249 3.30 24.37 18.59
CA VAL A 249 3.48 23.22 17.69
C VAL A 249 4.56 22.31 18.28
N ILE A 250 4.19 21.08 18.65
CA ILE A 250 5.13 20.00 19.00
C ILE A 250 5.42 19.24 17.72
N LYS A 251 6.71 19.08 17.35
CA LYS A 251 7.12 18.40 16.11
C LYS A 251 8.22 17.39 16.36
N GLY A 252 8.03 16.17 15.83
CA GLY A 252 9.03 15.10 15.85
C GLY A 252 9.75 14.96 14.51
N TYR A 253 11.04 14.60 14.57
CA TYR A 253 11.85 14.28 13.41
C TYR A 253 12.33 12.85 13.56
N GLY A 254 11.57 11.93 12.98
CA GLY A 254 11.86 10.50 13.02
C GLY A 254 12.20 9.96 11.64
N ASN A 255 12.93 8.86 11.63
CA ASN A 255 13.35 8.14 10.43
C ASN A 255 13.03 6.64 10.55
N SER A 256 12.51 6.05 9.46
CA SER A 256 12.31 4.61 9.29
C SER A 256 12.22 4.27 7.81
N GLU A 257 12.58 3.07 7.42
CA GLU A 257 12.54 2.63 6.01
C GLU A 257 11.13 2.57 5.42
N ASN A 258 10.11 2.33 6.26
CA ASN A 258 8.73 2.14 5.81
C ASN A 258 7.81 3.32 6.15
N GLY A 259 8.35 4.38 6.74
CA GLY A 259 7.59 5.49 7.28
C GLY A 259 7.38 5.41 8.78
N VAL A 260 7.26 6.57 9.41
CA VAL A 260 7.20 6.72 10.86
C VAL A 260 5.78 7.05 11.29
N LEU A 261 5.30 6.38 12.31
CA LEU A 261 4.10 6.75 13.05
C LEU A 261 4.51 7.48 14.33
N TYR A 262 3.84 8.62 14.62
CA TYR A 262 4.12 9.50 15.75
C TYR A 262 2.95 9.49 16.73
N GLN A 263 3.24 9.36 18.03
CA GLN A 263 2.29 9.45 19.14
C GLN A 263 2.77 10.54 20.11
N PHE A 264 1.87 11.43 20.56
CA PHE A 264 2.23 12.60 21.37
C PHE A 264 1.75 12.46 22.81
N TRP A 265 2.64 12.79 23.75
CA TRP A 265 2.43 12.62 25.18
C TRP A 265 2.81 13.84 25.99
N VAL A 266 2.08 14.06 27.07
CA VAL A 266 2.40 15.05 28.09
C VAL A 266 2.32 14.38 29.44
N LYS A 267 3.34 14.57 30.30
CA LYS A 267 3.33 14.15 31.69
C LYS A 267 3.32 15.35 32.60
N ASP A 268 2.37 15.43 33.49
CA ASP A 268 2.37 16.37 34.61
C ASP A 268 3.30 15.81 35.70
N LEU A 269 4.39 16.53 36.00
CA LEU A 269 5.39 16.10 36.99
C LEU A 269 4.89 16.27 38.43
N SER A 270 3.86 17.11 38.68
CA SER A 270 3.32 17.29 40.02
C SER A 270 2.44 16.11 40.44
N THR A 271 1.67 15.57 39.50
CA THR A 271 0.77 14.41 39.72
C THR A 271 1.40 13.09 39.29
N ASN A 272 2.55 13.14 38.62
CA ASN A 272 3.24 12.02 37.97
C ASN A 272 2.37 11.31 36.90
N SER A 273 1.36 11.97 36.35
CA SER A 273 0.38 11.40 35.42
C SER A 273 0.73 11.64 33.97
N TRP A 274 0.67 10.59 33.16
CA TRP A 274 0.78 10.67 31.70
C TRP A 274 -0.56 10.90 31.04
N THR A 275 -0.60 11.76 30.05
CA THR A 275 -1.74 11.98 29.16
C THR A 275 -1.29 11.82 27.72
N MET A 276 -1.89 10.86 27.02
CA MET A 276 -1.75 10.78 25.56
C MET A 276 -2.61 11.87 24.91
N ILE A 277 -1.97 12.80 24.22
CA ILE A 277 -2.66 13.91 23.57
C ILE A 277 -3.01 13.62 22.11
N ARG A 278 -2.29 12.69 21.47
CA ARG A 278 -2.65 12.12 20.17
C ARG A 278 -2.03 10.74 20.02
N ASP A 279 -2.84 9.78 19.55
CA ASP A 279 -2.39 8.42 19.25
C ASP A 279 -1.62 8.37 17.91
N TYR A 280 -1.02 7.21 17.60
CA TYR A 280 -0.17 6.98 16.45
C TYR A 280 -0.80 7.42 15.12
N GLY A 281 -0.06 8.21 14.36
CA GLY A 281 -0.42 8.69 13.02
C GLY A 281 0.80 9.14 12.23
N GLU A 282 0.64 9.31 10.92
CA GLU A 282 1.74 9.68 10.01
C GLU A 282 2.17 11.15 10.14
N THR A 283 1.31 12.01 10.71
CA THR A 283 1.62 13.44 10.89
C THR A 283 2.61 13.63 12.03
N ASN A 284 3.75 14.23 11.75
CA ASN A 284 4.86 14.42 12.69
C ASN A 284 4.73 15.64 13.61
N SER A 285 3.60 16.35 13.59
CA SER A 285 3.36 17.54 14.43
C SER A 285 1.99 17.55 15.05
N PHE A 286 1.87 18.23 16.19
CA PHE A 286 0.63 18.40 16.94
C PHE A 286 0.56 19.79 17.59
N ASN A 287 -0.63 20.42 17.56
CA ASN A 287 -0.90 21.69 18.24
C ASN A 287 -1.27 21.45 19.69
N TYR A 288 -0.49 21.97 20.63
CA TYR A 288 -0.70 21.83 22.06
C TYR A 288 -0.90 23.17 22.75
N THR A 289 -1.96 23.31 23.55
CA THR A 289 -2.25 24.49 24.36
C THR A 289 -2.28 24.10 25.83
N PRO A 290 -1.24 24.45 26.63
CA PRO A 290 -1.24 24.19 28.06
C PRO A 290 -2.41 24.89 28.76
N ALA A 291 -3.18 24.18 29.56
CA ALA A 291 -4.31 24.73 30.33
C ALA A 291 -3.94 25.14 31.76
N LYS A 292 -2.81 24.67 32.26
CA LYS A 292 -2.37 24.86 33.65
C LYS A 292 -0.87 25.10 33.71
N ASP A 293 -0.45 25.93 34.67
CA ASP A 293 0.93 26.12 35.05
C ASP A 293 1.51 24.87 35.75
N GLY A 294 2.82 24.70 35.68
CA GLY A 294 3.49 23.59 36.30
C GLY A 294 4.73 23.10 35.52
N LYS A 295 5.27 21.97 35.92
CA LYS A 295 6.38 21.32 35.24
C LYS A 295 5.90 20.07 34.52
N TYR A 296 6.25 19.97 33.24
CA TYR A 296 5.79 18.91 32.36
C TYR A 296 6.93 18.28 31.58
N LEU A 297 6.79 16.97 31.27
CA LEU A 297 7.51 16.37 30.15
C LEU A 297 6.60 16.40 28.93
N ILE A 298 7.10 16.90 27.83
CA ILE A 298 6.45 16.84 26.52
C ILE A 298 7.28 15.91 25.65
N GLY A 299 6.65 14.97 25.00
CA GLY A 299 7.39 14.03 24.21
C GLY A 299 6.62 13.32 23.14
N ILE A 300 7.38 12.59 22.36
CA ILE A 300 6.89 11.85 21.21
C ILE A 300 7.44 10.42 21.31
N HIS A 301 6.55 9.46 21.08
CA HIS A 301 6.86 8.09 20.73
C HIS A 301 6.80 7.91 19.23
N VAL A 302 7.69 7.09 18.69
CA VAL A 302 7.66 6.70 17.28
C VAL A 302 7.74 5.20 17.12
N LYS A 303 7.15 4.71 16.04
CA LYS A 303 7.33 3.35 15.55
C LYS A 303 7.30 3.28 14.03
N ASP A 304 7.93 2.26 13.47
CA ASP A 304 7.79 1.93 12.05
C ASP A 304 6.33 1.61 11.71
N LYS A 305 5.88 1.98 10.52
CA LYS A 305 4.50 1.78 10.05
C LYS A 305 4.02 0.33 10.18
N TYR A 306 4.91 -0.64 10.03
CA TYR A 306 4.61 -2.06 10.14
C TYR A 306 4.96 -2.68 11.49
N SER A 307 5.58 -1.91 12.41
CA SER A 307 5.93 -2.40 13.75
C SER A 307 4.69 -2.79 14.55
N LYS A 308 4.69 -3.99 15.10
CA LYS A 308 3.69 -4.49 16.05
C LYS A 308 4.03 -4.14 17.50
N GLU A 309 5.23 -3.61 17.74
CA GLU A 309 5.66 -3.14 19.05
C GLU A 309 4.85 -1.92 19.48
N ASN A 310 4.76 -1.71 20.78
CA ASN A 310 4.06 -0.54 21.33
C ASN A 310 4.78 0.76 20.98
N LEU A 311 6.11 0.72 20.89
CA LEU A 311 6.97 1.82 20.45
C LEU A 311 8.33 1.27 20.01
N ASP A 312 9.03 1.98 19.11
CA ASP A 312 10.40 1.68 18.71
C ASP A 312 11.40 2.62 19.40
N ASP A 313 11.06 3.91 19.51
CA ASP A 313 11.91 4.94 20.11
C ASP A 313 11.10 6.12 20.65
N PHE A 314 11.69 6.93 21.55
CA PHE A 314 11.04 8.09 22.13
C PHE A 314 12.04 9.17 22.59
N ILE A 315 11.56 10.40 22.63
CA ILE A 315 12.24 11.53 23.28
C ILE A 315 11.23 12.27 24.14
N TYR A 316 11.65 12.62 25.36
CA TYR A 316 10.92 13.52 26.26
C TYR A 316 11.77 14.71 26.63
N GLU A 317 11.16 15.90 26.62
CA GLU A 317 11.82 17.14 27.03
C GLU A 317 11.05 17.84 28.13
N ASN A 318 11.79 18.52 29.03
CA ASN A 318 11.24 19.22 30.17
C ASN A 318 10.75 20.62 29.76
N TYR A 319 9.53 20.97 30.17
CA TYR A 319 8.97 22.30 29.99
C TYR A 319 8.39 22.81 31.30
N THR A 320 8.64 24.09 31.60
CA THR A 320 7.98 24.85 32.65
C THR A 320 6.88 25.70 32.03
N VAL A 321 5.66 25.40 32.38
CA VAL A 321 4.49 26.16 31.95
C VAL A 321 4.20 27.28 32.97
N THR A 322 4.17 28.53 32.53
CA THR A 322 3.93 29.69 33.40
C THR A 322 2.66 30.42 32.99
N ILE A 323 2.04 31.07 33.98
CA ILE A 323 0.96 32.00 33.76
C ILE A 323 1.55 33.38 33.66
N SER A 324 1.22 34.13 32.62
CA SER A 324 1.54 35.52 32.49
C SER A 324 0.80 36.32 33.55
N LYS A 325 1.42 37.37 34.13
CA LYS A 325 0.76 38.29 35.01
C LYS A 325 0.27 39.50 34.20
N ALA A 326 -0.96 39.92 34.48
CA ALA A 326 -1.46 41.18 33.91
C ALA A 326 -0.82 42.37 34.60
N LYS A 327 -0.55 43.40 33.81
CA LYS A 327 -0.10 44.72 34.30
C LYS A 327 -1.10 45.77 33.91
N LEU A 328 -1.48 46.63 34.87
CA LEU A 328 -2.33 47.78 34.65
C LEU A 328 -1.44 49.02 34.46
N GLU A 329 -1.51 49.63 33.28
CA GLU A 329 -0.67 50.77 32.92
C GLU A 329 -1.31 52.11 33.33
N LYS A 330 -2.65 52.19 33.26
CA LYS A 330 -3.37 53.41 33.46
C LYS A 330 -4.84 53.16 33.83
N VAL A 331 -5.40 54.02 34.67
CA VAL A 331 -6.83 54.17 34.91
C VAL A 331 -7.26 55.58 34.48
N GLU A 332 -8.37 55.72 33.81
CA GLU A 332 -8.99 56.99 33.45
C GLU A 332 -10.42 57.02 33.93
N VAL A 333 -10.82 58.13 34.45
CA VAL A 333 -12.22 58.51 34.71
C VAL A 333 -12.61 59.67 33.79
N SER A 334 -13.69 59.51 33.03
CA SER A 334 -14.13 60.53 32.06
C SER A 334 -15.62 60.80 32.17
N TYR A 335 -16.00 62.09 31.81
CA TYR A 335 -17.37 62.57 31.72
C TYR A 335 -17.61 63.14 30.32
N ASN A 336 -18.66 62.71 29.64
CA ASN A 336 -18.97 63.12 28.26
C ASN A 336 -17.74 63.10 27.32
N GLY A 337 -16.88 62.11 27.43
CA GLY A 337 -15.66 61.93 26.62
C GLY A 337 -14.45 62.73 27.10
N ASN A 338 -14.56 63.60 28.08
CA ASN A 338 -13.45 64.34 28.63
C ASN A 338 -12.88 63.68 29.89
N VAL A 339 -11.57 63.41 29.91
CA VAL A 339 -10.87 62.81 31.06
C VAL A 339 -10.81 63.81 32.21
N ILE A 340 -11.17 63.40 33.42
CA ILE A 340 -11.09 64.14 34.64
C ILE A 340 -9.67 64.18 35.15
N THR A 341 -8.99 65.28 35.14
CA THR A 341 -7.59 65.46 35.56
C THR A 341 -7.43 66.20 36.89
N ASN A 342 -8.48 66.89 37.35
CA ASN A 342 -8.46 67.61 38.62
C ASN A 342 -8.97 66.81 39.83
N GLY A 343 -9.34 65.53 39.60
CA GLY A 343 -9.88 64.64 40.64
C GLY A 343 -11.26 65.04 41.18
N GLU A 344 -12.02 65.91 40.50
CA GLU A 344 -13.35 66.35 40.93
C GLU A 344 -14.44 65.68 40.10
N ILE A 345 -15.39 65.02 40.77
CA ILE A 345 -16.57 64.40 40.18
C ILE A 345 -17.86 64.84 40.90
N GLY A 346 -18.95 65.01 40.12
CA GLY A 346 -20.24 65.49 40.67
C GLY A 346 -21.20 64.34 40.97
N VAL A 347 -21.93 64.44 42.07
CA VAL A 347 -23.01 63.50 42.43
C VAL A 347 -24.08 63.47 41.34
N GLY A 348 -24.61 62.28 41.07
CA GLY A 348 -25.67 62.03 40.08
C GLY A 348 -25.22 62.08 38.62
N LYS A 349 -23.94 62.32 38.32
CA LYS A 349 -23.40 62.28 36.98
C LYS A 349 -22.80 60.91 36.72
N SER A 350 -23.00 60.35 35.50
CA SER A 350 -22.44 59.05 35.12
C SER A 350 -21.05 59.20 34.47
N TYR A 351 -20.04 58.65 35.13
CA TYR A 351 -18.64 58.70 34.68
C TYR A 351 -18.24 57.34 34.12
N VAL A 352 -17.42 57.33 33.06
CA VAL A 352 -16.79 56.08 32.54
C VAL A 352 -15.45 55.90 33.24
N ILE A 353 -15.32 54.80 34.02
CA ILE A 353 -14.05 54.35 34.55
C ILE A 353 -13.46 53.36 33.54
N LYS A 354 -12.22 53.58 33.07
CA LYS A 354 -11.58 52.74 32.05
C LYS A 354 -10.16 52.38 32.45
N GLY A 355 -9.84 51.09 32.36
CA GLY A 355 -8.51 50.52 32.59
C GLY A 355 -7.78 50.22 31.29
N TYR A 356 -6.47 50.41 31.31
CA TYR A 356 -5.56 50.06 30.23
C TYR A 356 -4.56 49.05 30.78
N GLY A 357 -4.90 47.77 30.61
CA GLY A 357 -4.06 46.68 31.09
C GLY A 357 -3.51 45.85 29.94
N ASN A 358 -2.38 45.18 30.21
CA ASN A 358 -1.70 44.31 29.25
C ASN A 358 -1.40 42.95 29.89
N SER A 359 -1.62 41.88 29.15
CA SER A 359 -1.24 40.52 29.50
C SER A 359 -1.11 39.63 28.26
N ALA A 360 -0.33 38.60 28.32
CA ALA A 360 -0.10 37.66 27.18
C ALA A 360 -1.38 36.91 26.75
N ASN A 361 -2.34 36.70 27.66
CA ASN A 361 -3.53 35.87 27.43
C ASN A 361 -4.85 36.64 27.50
N GLY A 362 -4.78 37.94 27.64
CA GLY A 362 -5.93 38.82 27.87
C GLY A 362 -6.12 39.15 29.33
N VAL A 363 -6.67 40.34 29.56
CA VAL A 363 -6.83 40.97 30.89
C VAL A 363 -8.27 40.87 31.35
N LEU A 364 -8.46 40.43 32.58
CA LEU A 364 -9.72 40.55 33.28
C LEU A 364 -9.65 41.78 34.20
N TYR A 365 -10.70 42.62 34.20
CA TYR A 365 -10.81 43.87 34.92
C TYR A 365 -11.90 43.73 35.97
N GLN A 366 -11.60 44.23 37.22
CA GLN A 366 -12.53 44.31 38.35
C GLN A 366 -12.52 45.75 38.85
N PHE A 367 -13.69 46.32 39.09
CA PHE A 367 -13.83 47.77 39.41
C PHE A 367 -14.23 47.95 40.87
N TRP A 368 -13.57 48.88 41.56
CA TRP A 368 -13.71 49.13 42.96
C TRP A 368 -13.84 50.61 43.27
N VAL A 369 -14.63 50.91 44.30
CA VAL A 369 -14.73 52.24 44.89
C VAL A 369 -14.59 52.10 46.41
N LYS A 370 -13.75 52.94 47.02
CA LYS A 370 -13.62 53.06 48.45
C LYS A 370 -14.11 54.42 48.89
N ASP A 371 -15.06 54.45 49.81
CA ASP A 371 -15.47 55.69 50.55
C ASP A 371 -14.43 55.90 51.67
N LEU A 372 -13.69 57.03 51.58
CA LEU A 372 -12.66 57.40 52.53
C LEU A 372 -13.20 57.89 53.87
N SER A 373 -14.48 58.29 53.93
CA SER A 373 -15.09 58.72 55.17
C SER A 373 -15.50 57.57 56.07
N THR A 374 -15.97 56.47 55.44
CA THR A 374 -16.34 55.18 56.13
C THR A 374 -15.25 54.20 56.12
N ASN A 375 -14.18 54.36 55.36
CA ASN A 375 -13.09 53.51 55.07
C ASN A 375 -13.56 52.15 54.43
N SER A 376 -14.73 52.14 53.77
CA SER A 376 -15.39 50.94 53.21
C SER A 376 -15.12 50.78 51.73
N TRP A 377 -14.71 49.55 51.33
CA TRP A 377 -14.58 49.17 49.92
C TRP A 377 -15.89 48.57 49.37
N THR A 378 -16.27 49.00 48.19
CA THR A 378 -17.38 48.43 47.43
C THR A 378 -16.88 47.97 46.05
N MET A 379 -17.03 46.67 45.79
CA MET A 379 -16.84 46.12 44.44
C MET A 379 -18.05 46.50 43.58
N ILE A 380 -17.82 47.32 42.54
CA ILE A 380 -18.89 47.80 41.67
C ILE A 380 -19.07 46.91 40.44
N LYS A 381 -18.05 46.19 40.06
CA LYS A 381 -18.12 45.15 39.01
C LYS A 381 -17.03 44.11 39.24
N ASP A 382 -17.41 42.85 39.21
CA ASP A 382 -16.46 41.71 39.32
C ASP A 382 -15.72 41.49 38.01
N TYR A 383 -14.68 40.62 38.03
CA TYR A 383 -13.80 40.33 36.92
C TYR A 383 -14.52 39.97 35.62
N GLY A 384 -14.15 40.69 34.57
CA GLY A 384 -14.64 40.50 33.21
C GLY A 384 -13.68 41.07 32.16
N GLU A 385 -13.90 40.73 30.92
CA GLU A 385 -13.04 41.15 29.78
C GLU A 385 -13.26 42.64 29.39
N THR A 386 -14.37 43.26 29.82
CA THR A 386 -14.67 44.63 29.50
C THR A 386 -13.80 45.54 30.36
N ASN A 387 -12.98 46.38 29.72
CA ASN A 387 -12.05 47.29 30.37
C ASN A 387 -12.66 48.61 30.87
N SER A 388 -13.99 48.79 30.82
CA SER A 388 -14.68 50.00 31.29
C SER A 388 -15.97 49.69 32.02
N PHE A 389 -16.37 50.64 32.90
CA PHE A 389 -17.60 50.59 33.68
C PHE A 389 -18.16 51.98 33.91
N ASN A 390 -19.49 52.16 33.86
CA ASN A 390 -20.16 53.37 34.17
C ASN A 390 -20.46 53.46 35.68
N TYR A 391 -19.92 54.47 36.34
CA TYR A 391 -20.12 54.78 37.76
C TYR A 391 -20.83 56.12 38.01
N THR A 392 -21.84 56.14 38.86
CA THR A 392 -22.57 57.33 39.26
C THR A 392 -22.45 57.48 40.78
N PRO A 393 -21.68 58.49 41.28
CA PRO A 393 -21.61 58.78 42.70
C PRO A 393 -22.99 59.11 43.23
N ALA A 394 -23.42 58.56 44.34
CA ALA A 394 -24.71 58.77 44.95
C ALA A 394 -24.63 59.87 46.06
N LYS A 395 -23.43 60.11 46.59
CA LYS A 395 -23.19 61.04 47.72
C LYS A 395 -21.91 61.87 47.50
N ASP A 396 -21.85 63.01 48.08
CA ASP A 396 -20.63 63.81 48.19
C ASP A 396 -19.63 63.13 49.15
N GLY A 397 -18.34 63.36 48.94
CA GLY A 397 -17.29 62.72 49.75
C GLY A 397 -15.97 62.54 49.02
N LYS A 398 -15.03 61.91 49.70
CA LYS A 398 -13.73 61.57 49.13
C LYS A 398 -13.68 60.06 48.85
N TYR A 399 -13.31 59.70 47.60
CA TYR A 399 -13.31 58.29 47.12
C TYR A 399 -11.97 57.96 46.53
N LEU A 400 -11.58 56.64 46.70
CA LEU A 400 -10.63 55.96 45.79
C LEU A 400 -11.42 55.26 44.76
N ILE A 401 -11.15 55.47 43.49
CA ILE A 401 -11.70 54.72 42.37
C ILE A 401 -10.55 53.93 41.77
N GLY A 402 -10.76 52.64 41.57
CA GLY A 402 -9.69 51.82 41.06
C GLY A 402 -10.11 50.59 40.34
N ILE A 403 -9.12 50.02 39.74
CA ILE A 403 -9.26 48.79 38.92
C ILE A 403 -8.22 47.78 39.40
N HIS A 404 -8.66 46.57 39.62
CA HIS A 404 -7.81 45.38 39.72
C HIS A 404 -7.78 44.69 38.38
N VAL A 405 -6.63 44.14 38.02
CA VAL A 405 -6.47 43.31 36.82
C VAL A 405 -5.81 41.99 37.15
N LYS A 406 -6.18 40.99 36.36
CA LYS A 406 -5.47 39.72 36.33
C LYS A 406 -5.45 39.11 34.94
N ASP A 407 -4.44 38.27 34.68
CA ASP A 407 -4.41 37.45 33.45
C ASP A 407 -5.61 36.51 33.42
N LYS A 408 -6.15 36.23 32.25
CA LYS A 408 -7.32 35.36 32.06
C LYS A 408 -7.16 33.97 32.71
N TYR A 409 -5.94 33.44 32.76
CA TYR A 409 -5.62 32.17 33.36
C TYR A 409 -5.05 32.23 34.79
N SER A 410 -4.83 33.48 35.32
CA SER A 410 -4.32 33.65 36.68
C SER A 410 -5.31 33.13 37.73
N LYS A 411 -4.77 32.34 38.67
CA LYS A 411 -5.50 31.83 39.84
C LYS A 411 -5.39 32.76 41.04
N GLU A 412 -4.53 33.78 40.92
CA GLU A 412 -4.37 34.81 41.95
C GLU A 412 -5.64 35.66 42.04
N ASN A 413 -5.89 36.23 43.20
CA ASN A 413 -7.01 37.11 43.38
C ASN A 413 -6.87 38.41 42.57
N LEU A 414 -5.62 38.85 42.37
CA LEU A 414 -5.27 39.96 41.48
C LEU A 414 -3.78 39.88 41.09
N ASP A 415 -3.43 40.43 39.92
CA ASP A 415 -2.05 40.51 39.48
C ASP A 415 -1.48 41.92 39.66
N ASP A 416 -2.31 42.98 39.43
CA ASP A 416 -1.92 44.37 39.55
C ASP A 416 -3.14 45.27 39.78
N PHE A 417 -2.95 46.52 40.28
CA PHE A 417 -4.00 47.46 40.53
C PHE A 417 -3.52 48.90 40.49
N ILE A 418 -4.43 49.82 40.22
CA ILE A 418 -4.23 51.26 40.35
C ILE A 418 -5.49 51.85 41.02
N TYR A 419 -5.27 52.74 41.99
CA TYR A 419 -6.31 53.54 42.63
C TYR A 419 -6.00 55.03 42.47
N GLU A 420 -7.03 55.82 42.20
CA GLU A 420 -6.93 57.29 42.08
C GLU A 420 -7.95 57.95 42.98
N ASN A 421 -7.56 59.13 43.49
CA ASN A 421 -8.40 59.97 44.42
C ASN A 421 -9.36 60.82 43.65
N TYR A 422 -10.63 60.86 44.11
CA TYR A 422 -11.69 61.70 43.60
C TYR A 422 -12.48 62.31 44.75
N THR A 423 -12.95 63.62 44.55
CA THR A 423 -13.77 64.32 45.51
C THR A 423 -15.01 64.89 44.84
#